data_5b8d676905663f28a90ac4021b791eb3
#
_entry.id   5b8d676905663f28a90ac4021b791eb3
#
_cell.length_a   1.000
_cell.length_b   1.000
_cell.length_c   1.000
_cell.angle_alpha   90.00
_cell.angle_beta   90.00
_cell.angle_gamma   90.00
#
_symmetry.space_group_name_H-M   'P 1'
#
loop_
_entity.id
_entity.type
_entity.pdbx_description
1 polymer ?
#
loop_
_entity_poly.entity_id
_entity_poly.type
_entity_poly.pdbx_seq_one_letter_code
_entity_poly.pdbx_strand_id
1 'polypeptide(L)'
;LKVVIAHGGGYFPHYLGRMDRNHANRPDTVKNTGGRKPSEFLRAFHYDTCVYDPAVLSVLAERVGTDRLVMGSDYPVGEKDPVGWIQGLALPSSDVEKICGGNAARLLGLH
;
A
#
# COMPACT_ATOMS: atom_id res chain seq x y z
N LEU A 1 -7.26 -12.94 6.01
CA LEU A 1 -7.44 -11.62 6.56
C LEU A 1 -7.16 -10.55 5.49
N LYS A 2 -8.11 -9.65 5.32
CA LYS A 2 -8.00 -8.53 4.36
C LYS A 2 -7.67 -7.26 5.16
N VAL A 3 -6.55 -6.62 4.86
CA VAL A 3 -6.09 -5.44 5.59
C VAL A 3 -5.68 -4.36 4.60
N VAL A 4 -6.12 -3.14 4.87
CA VAL A 4 -5.62 -1.92 4.21
C VAL A 4 -4.83 -1.15 5.26
N ILE A 5 -3.57 -0.88 4.96
CA ILE A 5 -2.71 -0.10 5.86
C ILE A 5 -2.83 1.37 5.46
N ALA A 6 -3.22 2.19 6.41
CA ALA A 6 -3.44 3.63 6.19
C ALA A 6 -2.14 4.37 5.86
N HIS A 7 -2.30 5.54 5.25
CA HIS A 7 -1.23 6.49 4.95
C HIS A 7 -0.08 5.85 4.14
N GLY A 8 -0.47 5.08 3.11
CA GLY A 8 0.48 4.40 2.26
C GLY A 8 1.32 3.35 2.97
N GLY A 9 0.85 2.87 4.12
CA GLY A 9 1.55 1.89 4.93
C GLY A 9 2.62 2.49 5.86
N GLY A 10 2.71 3.81 5.93
CA GLY A 10 3.71 4.48 6.74
C GLY A 10 5.13 4.12 6.32
N TYR A 11 5.96 3.75 7.29
CA TYR A 11 7.34 3.36 6.96
C TYR A 11 7.47 1.91 6.47
N PHE A 12 6.45 1.07 6.69
CA PHE A 12 6.55 -0.38 6.44
C PHE A 12 7.04 -0.74 5.03
N PRO A 13 6.48 -0.18 3.93
CA PRO A 13 6.93 -0.57 2.59
C PRO A 13 8.37 -0.15 2.27
N HIS A 14 8.92 0.80 3.01
CA HIS A 14 10.21 1.43 2.71
C HIS A 14 11.35 0.95 3.60
N TYR A 15 11.04 0.27 4.71
CA TYR A 15 12.03 -0.16 5.71
C TYR A 15 12.14 -1.67 5.83
N LEU A 16 11.75 -2.39 4.80
CA LEU A 16 11.72 -3.86 4.81
C LEU A 16 13.09 -4.48 5.00
N GLY A 17 14.14 -3.88 4.43
CA GLY A 17 15.50 -4.34 4.65
C GLY A 17 15.92 -4.31 6.11
N ARG A 18 15.52 -3.25 6.83
CA ARG A 18 15.76 -3.14 8.26
C ARG A 18 14.95 -4.16 9.05
N MET A 19 13.70 -4.36 8.66
CA MET A 19 12.82 -5.33 9.32
C MET A 19 13.32 -6.76 9.12
N ASP A 20 13.74 -7.10 7.91
CA ASP A 20 14.30 -8.41 7.58
C ASP A 20 15.59 -8.68 8.37
N ARG A 21 16.43 -7.65 8.52
CA ARG A 21 17.67 -7.78 9.30
C ARG A 21 17.35 -8.02 10.79
N ASN A 22 16.41 -7.29 11.35
CA ASN A 22 15.98 -7.51 12.74
C ASN A 22 15.40 -8.90 12.92
N HIS A 23 14.59 -9.35 11.99
CA HIS A 23 14.00 -10.69 12.00
C HIS A 23 15.10 -11.79 11.98
N ALA A 24 16.09 -11.62 11.10
CA ALA A 24 17.21 -12.58 11.00
C ALA A 24 18.07 -12.64 12.27
N ASN A 25 18.20 -11.52 12.97
CA ASN A 25 19.03 -11.40 14.18
C ASN A 25 18.28 -11.71 15.48
N ARG A 26 16.96 -11.94 15.40
CA ARG A 26 16.11 -12.17 16.57
C ARG A 26 15.29 -13.45 16.39
N PRO A 27 15.85 -14.59 16.80
CA PRO A 27 15.18 -15.90 16.64
C PRO A 27 13.81 -15.97 17.27
N ASP A 28 13.56 -15.18 18.33
CA ASP A 28 12.27 -15.11 19.00
C ASP A 28 11.15 -14.54 18.11
N THR A 29 11.50 -13.80 17.07
CA THR A 29 10.52 -13.23 16.13
C THR A 29 10.17 -14.17 14.97
N VAL A 30 11.02 -15.10 14.65
CA VAL A 30 10.86 -16.01 13.50
C VAL A 30 9.60 -16.87 13.63
N LYS A 31 9.31 -17.36 14.82
CA LYS A 31 8.11 -18.17 15.09
C LYS A 31 6.80 -17.40 14.85
N ASN A 32 6.81 -16.08 15.04
CA ASN A 32 5.61 -15.25 14.88
C ASN A 32 5.22 -15.06 13.42
N THR A 33 6.14 -15.28 12.50
CA THR A 33 5.93 -15.14 11.06
C THR A 33 5.91 -16.47 10.33
N GLY A 34 5.92 -17.58 11.06
CA GLY A 34 6.02 -18.91 10.45
C GLY A 34 7.33 -19.13 9.67
N GLY A 35 8.41 -18.45 10.08
CA GLY A 35 9.70 -18.51 9.40
C GLY A 35 9.85 -17.59 8.19
N ARG A 36 8.80 -16.85 7.80
CA ARG A 36 8.83 -15.96 6.65
C ARG A 36 9.41 -14.59 7.04
N LYS A 37 10.15 -13.98 6.11
CA LYS A 37 10.70 -12.64 6.30
C LYS A 37 9.59 -11.58 6.26
N PRO A 38 9.69 -10.47 7.00
CA PRO A 38 8.74 -9.38 6.91
C PRO A 38 8.49 -8.88 5.48
N SER A 39 9.51 -8.81 4.64
CA SER A 39 9.38 -8.37 3.25
C SER A 39 8.48 -9.28 2.40
N GLU A 40 8.34 -10.55 2.76
CA GLU A 40 7.46 -11.48 2.04
C GLU A 40 5.98 -11.17 2.25
N PHE A 41 5.64 -10.34 3.25
CA PHE A 41 4.25 -9.93 3.53
C PHE A 41 3.85 -8.64 2.82
N LEU A 42 4.77 -7.98 2.12
CA LEU A 42 4.52 -6.67 1.51
C LEU A 42 3.25 -6.67 0.64
N ARG A 43 3.09 -7.66 -0.21
CA ARG A 43 1.95 -7.75 -1.13
C ARG A 43 0.75 -8.52 -0.55
N ALA A 44 0.81 -8.91 0.72
CA ALA A 44 -0.33 -9.48 1.44
C ALA A 44 -1.34 -8.40 1.87
N PHE A 45 -0.91 -7.15 1.94
CA PHE A 45 -1.72 -6.02 2.35
C PHE A 45 -2.10 -5.15 1.16
N HIS A 46 -3.11 -4.31 1.39
CA HIS A 46 -3.42 -3.16 0.55
C HIS A 46 -2.98 -1.89 1.28
N TYR A 47 -2.84 -0.81 0.53
CA TYR A 47 -2.33 0.47 1.04
C TYR A 47 -3.17 1.59 0.47
N ASP A 48 -3.51 2.59 1.28
CA ASP A 48 -4.22 3.75 0.75
C ASP A 48 -3.25 4.74 0.07
N THR A 49 -3.83 5.72 -0.62
CA THR A 49 -3.08 6.73 -1.36
C THR A 49 -2.88 8.03 -0.58
N CYS A 50 -3.14 8.03 0.72
CA CYS A 50 -3.05 9.24 1.55
C CYS A 50 -1.62 9.60 1.91
N VAL A 51 -0.79 9.82 0.91
CA VAL A 51 0.63 10.22 1.05
C VAL A 51 0.88 11.63 0.49
N TYR A 52 -0.02 12.13 -0.38
CA TYR A 52 -0.05 13.50 -0.92
C TYR A 52 1.24 13.99 -1.59
N ASP A 53 2.16 13.11 -1.85
CA ASP A 53 3.41 13.38 -2.57
C ASP A 53 3.48 12.42 -3.76
N PRO A 54 3.42 12.95 -4.99
CA PRO A 54 3.47 12.10 -6.19
C PRO A 54 4.70 11.22 -6.28
N ALA A 55 5.86 11.71 -5.83
CA ALA A 55 7.09 10.93 -5.83
C ALA A 55 7.02 9.76 -4.86
N VAL A 56 6.47 9.99 -3.68
CA VAL A 56 6.29 8.92 -2.67
C VAL A 56 5.27 7.89 -3.16
N LEU A 57 4.17 8.33 -3.76
CA LEU A 57 3.19 7.40 -4.32
C LEU A 57 3.78 6.56 -5.45
N SER A 58 4.60 7.16 -6.30
CA SER A 58 5.29 6.45 -7.37
C SER A 58 6.19 5.33 -6.83
N VAL A 59 6.98 5.63 -5.80
CA VAL A 59 7.82 4.62 -5.14
C VAL A 59 6.98 3.54 -4.47
N LEU A 60 5.91 3.92 -3.80
CA LEU A 60 4.99 2.96 -3.18
C LEU A 60 4.38 2.02 -4.23
N ALA A 61 3.87 2.57 -5.34
CA ALA A 61 3.30 1.79 -6.43
C ALA A 61 4.30 0.80 -7.03
N GLU A 62 5.56 1.21 -7.17
CA GLU A 62 6.63 0.34 -7.64
C GLU A 62 6.89 -0.82 -6.67
N ARG A 63 6.88 -0.54 -5.37
CA ARG A 63 7.15 -1.55 -4.33
C ARG A 63 6.02 -2.54 -4.15
N VAL A 64 4.78 -2.06 -4.04
CA VAL A 64 3.64 -2.91 -3.69
C VAL A 64 2.84 -3.37 -4.91
N GLY A 65 2.96 -2.68 -6.05
CA GLY A 65 2.13 -2.86 -7.23
C GLY A 65 0.85 -2.03 -7.17
N THR A 66 0.41 -1.52 -8.32
CA THR A 66 -0.80 -0.67 -8.39
C THR A 66 -2.07 -1.43 -8.04
N ASP A 67 -2.06 -2.76 -8.13
CA ASP A 67 -3.17 -3.63 -7.72
C ASP A 67 -3.35 -3.72 -6.19
N ARG A 68 -2.42 -3.19 -5.42
CA ARG A 68 -2.47 -3.14 -3.95
C ARG A 68 -2.80 -1.76 -3.40
N LEU A 69 -2.99 -0.77 -4.27
CA LEU A 69 -3.34 0.58 -3.86
C LEU A 69 -4.85 0.78 -3.89
N VAL A 70 -5.38 1.43 -2.87
CA VAL A 70 -6.79 1.84 -2.81
C VAL A 70 -6.86 3.33 -2.52
N MET A 71 -7.74 4.01 -3.24
CA MET A 71 -7.90 5.45 -3.09
C MET A 71 -8.43 5.80 -1.70
N GLY A 72 -7.82 6.78 -1.06
CA GLY A 72 -8.26 7.35 0.20
C GLY A 72 -8.24 8.87 0.15
N SER A 73 -9.00 9.52 1.03
CA SER A 73 -9.08 10.98 1.12
C SER A 73 -8.51 11.53 2.42
N ASP A 74 -8.50 10.74 3.48
CA ASP A 74 -8.21 11.21 4.84
C ASP A 74 -9.16 12.34 5.26
N TYR A 75 -10.41 12.26 4.79
CA TYR A 75 -11.45 13.26 5.10
C TYR A 75 -11.64 13.40 6.61
N PRO A 76 -11.79 14.62 7.17
CA PRO A 76 -11.91 15.93 6.46
C PRO A 76 -10.58 16.66 6.28
N VAL A 77 -9.46 16.09 6.69
CA VAL A 77 -8.17 16.77 6.79
C VAL A 77 -7.39 16.74 5.49
N GLY A 78 -7.49 15.63 4.76
CA GLY A 78 -6.67 15.36 3.60
C GLY A 78 -7.22 15.93 2.29
N GLU A 79 -7.29 15.08 1.26
CA GLU A 79 -7.63 15.47 -0.09
C GLU A 79 -9.15 15.58 -0.28
N LYS A 80 -9.61 16.73 -0.78
CA LYS A 80 -11.05 16.98 -1.05
C LYS A 80 -11.53 16.31 -2.34
N ASP A 81 -10.61 16.14 -3.30
CA ASP A 81 -10.88 15.47 -4.58
C ASP A 81 -9.85 14.37 -4.81
N PRO A 82 -9.96 13.24 -4.09
CA PRO A 82 -8.98 12.16 -4.22
C PRO A 82 -8.97 11.54 -5.63
N VAL A 83 -10.09 11.52 -6.32
CA VAL A 83 -10.16 11.05 -7.70
C VAL A 83 -9.34 11.95 -8.63
N GLY A 84 -9.57 13.25 -8.56
CA GLY A 84 -8.81 14.22 -9.36
C GLY A 84 -7.33 14.18 -9.06
N TRP A 85 -6.97 13.98 -7.79
CA TRP A 85 -5.56 13.85 -7.41
C TRP A 85 -4.91 12.63 -8.08
N ILE A 86 -5.56 11.46 -8.06
CA ILE A 86 -5.05 10.26 -8.72
C ILE A 86 -4.99 10.44 -10.23
N GLN A 87 -6.05 11.03 -10.83
CA GLN A 87 -6.09 11.29 -12.27
C GLN A 87 -5.01 12.27 -12.73
N GLY A 88 -4.58 13.18 -11.87
CA GLY A 88 -3.52 14.14 -12.14
C GLY A 88 -2.11 13.53 -12.11
N LEU A 89 -1.96 12.30 -11.65
CA LEU A 89 -0.69 11.60 -11.66
C LEU A 89 -0.42 11.01 -13.05
N ALA A 90 0.85 10.89 -13.42
CA ALA A 90 1.24 10.32 -14.72
C ALA A 90 1.19 8.78 -14.67
N LEU A 91 0.01 8.22 -14.42
CA LEU A 91 -0.22 6.78 -14.38
C LEU A 91 -1.01 6.33 -15.61
N PRO A 92 -0.79 5.08 -16.08
CA PRO A 92 -1.66 4.50 -17.11
C PRO A 92 -3.13 4.51 -16.64
N SER A 93 -4.06 4.73 -17.58
CA SER A 93 -5.50 4.79 -17.27
C SER A 93 -6.01 3.53 -16.57
N SER A 94 -5.48 2.36 -16.94
CA SER A 94 -5.84 1.09 -16.29
C SER A 94 -5.44 1.06 -14.82
N ASP A 95 -4.32 1.68 -14.46
CA ASP A 95 -3.88 1.77 -13.07
C ASP A 95 -4.73 2.77 -12.29
N VAL A 96 -5.11 3.89 -12.91
CA VAL A 96 -6.03 4.86 -12.32
C VAL A 96 -7.37 4.20 -11.98
N GLU A 97 -7.93 3.41 -12.90
CA GLU A 97 -9.18 2.68 -12.67
C GLU A 97 -9.08 1.70 -11.51
N LYS A 98 -7.98 0.96 -11.43
CA LYS A 98 -7.71 0.04 -10.31
C LYS A 98 -7.68 0.79 -8.97
N ILE A 99 -6.91 1.85 -8.91
CA ILE A 99 -6.69 2.62 -7.66
C ILE A 99 -7.98 3.31 -7.23
N CYS A 100 -8.72 3.92 -8.16
CA CYS A 100 -9.94 4.68 -7.85
C CYS A 100 -11.12 3.82 -7.44
N GLY A 101 -11.11 2.51 -7.75
CA GLY A 101 -12.27 1.69 -7.36
C GLY A 101 -12.10 0.20 -7.58
N GLY A 102 -11.42 -0.21 -8.64
CA GLY A 102 -11.32 -1.63 -9.02
C GLY A 102 -10.70 -2.50 -7.92
N ASN A 103 -9.64 -2.03 -7.29
CA ASN A 103 -8.97 -2.78 -6.23
C ASN A 103 -9.85 -2.89 -4.98
N ALA A 104 -10.50 -1.81 -4.58
CA ALA A 104 -11.43 -1.82 -3.44
C ALA A 104 -12.62 -2.74 -3.70
N ALA A 105 -13.20 -2.68 -4.90
CA ALA A 105 -14.30 -3.56 -5.28
C ALA A 105 -13.90 -5.04 -5.18
N ARG A 106 -12.73 -5.37 -5.69
CA ARG A 106 -12.20 -6.74 -5.63
C ARG A 106 -11.93 -7.17 -4.18
N LEU A 107 -11.34 -6.29 -3.37
CA LEU A 107 -11.06 -6.55 -1.96
C LEU A 107 -12.34 -6.82 -1.17
N LEU A 108 -13.41 -6.08 -1.48
CA LEU A 108 -14.70 -6.20 -0.81
C LEU A 108 -15.61 -7.27 -1.42
N GLY A 109 -15.18 -7.92 -2.49
CA GLY A 109 -15.99 -8.92 -3.20
C GLY A 109 -17.16 -8.32 -3.97
N LEU A 110 -17.08 -7.08 -4.39
CA LEU A 110 -18.09 -6.42 -5.20
C LEU A 110 -17.84 -6.68 -6.69
N HIS A 111 -18.91 -6.83 -7.44
CA HIS A 111 -18.87 -7.13 -8.86
C HIS A 111 -19.64 -6.11 -9.69
#